data_8da1f76bcd8da786f042651666298b6a
#
_entry.id   8da1f76bcd8da786f042651666298b6a
#
_cell.length_a   1.000
_cell.length_b   1.000
_cell.length_c   1.000
_cell.angle_alpha   90.00
_cell.angle_beta   90.00
_cell.angle_gamma   90.00
#
_symmetry.space_group_name_H-M   'P 1'
#
loop_
_entity.id
_entity.type
_entity.pdbx_description
1 polymer ?
#
loop_
_entity_poly.entity_id
_entity_poly.type
_entity_poly.pdbx_seq_one_letter_code
_entity_poly.pdbx_strand_id
1 'polypeptide(L)'
;LFRSRVGELAGVVSSNVDFISKKLTVKTDGSNLDLRIMIEDTVHQLEPDVTVKDYGAQTAEEEPVNDHKGEIVKLSVAIVFFIASMLLDKLGSGTVCEYLSAGLAIVAYLIAGLDVVIAAVRNLVKGEAFDESLLMTIATVGAFALKDFREGAAVMLFFQVGELFQTIAVEKSRKSITKLMELKPESVTVMRNGKTYELPPEDILKDEIIAVKTGERIPLDGIVTEGESELDTSALTGEFLPVEVKAGDSVLSGSTNLRGLLKVRVTNTFHESAVSKILDMVQNSSERKAKTEKFITRFARVYTPAVVIAALALVFIPSFIVGFDQFSKWLYRGLLFLV
;
A
#
# COMPACT_ATOMS: atom_id res chain seq x y z
N LEU A 1 -7.20 13.90 6.97
CA LEU A 1 -6.87 14.12 8.40
C LEU A 1 -5.45 14.66 8.56
N PHE A 2 -4.40 14.00 8.06
CA PHE A 2 -3.00 14.47 8.17
C PHE A 2 -2.80 15.88 7.62
N ARG A 3 -3.20 16.14 6.38
CA ARG A 3 -3.08 17.46 5.74
C ARG A 3 -3.73 18.58 6.58
N SER A 4 -4.91 18.32 7.12
CA SER A 4 -5.65 19.31 7.93
C SER A 4 -4.95 19.58 9.27
N ARG A 5 -4.58 18.52 10.01
CA ARG A 5 -3.96 18.64 11.32
C ARG A 5 -2.56 19.23 11.27
N VAL A 6 -1.73 18.82 10.31
CA VAL A 6 -0.38 19.39 10.13
C VAL A 6 -0.48 20.82 9.63
N GLY A 7 -1.48 21.17 8.80
CA GLY A 7 -1.71 22.53 8.34
C GLY A 7 -2.17 23.51 9.42
N GLU A 8 -2.67 23.03 10.55
CA GLU A 8 -3.09 23.83 11.71
C GLU A 8 -1.95 24.13 12.70
N LEU A 9 -0.76 23.55 12.49
CA LEU A 9 0.39 23.77 13.36
C LEU A 9 0.97 25.17 13.18
N ALA A 10 1.38 25.81 14.27
CA ALA A 10 1.98 27.13 14.26
C ALA A 10 3.32 27.10 13.49
N GLY A 11 3.48 27.99 12.48
CA GLY A 11 4.65 28.05 11.60
C GLY A 11 4.51 27.27 10.30
N VAL A 12 3.37 26.60 10.06
CA VAL A 12 3.06 25.93 8.78
C VAL A 12 2.27 26.86 7.88
N VAL A 13 2.83 27.19 6.72
CA VAL A 13 2.15 27.99 5.68
C VAL A 13 1.26 27.11 4.81
N SER A 14 1.74 25.92 4.46
CA SER A 14 0.95 24.94 3.73
C SER A 14 1.48 23.52 3.97
N SER A 15 0.60 22.54 3.96
CA SER A 15 0.96 21.12 4.04
C SER A 15 0.31 20.35 2.89
N ASN A 16 1.06 19.45 2.27
CA ASN A 16 0.57 18.55 1.26
C ASN A 16 1.05 17.12 1.57
N VAL A 17 0.12 16.16 1.52
CA VAL A 17 0.42 14.74 1.73
C VAL A 17 0.21 14.01 0.42
N ASP A 18 1.26 13.42 -0.09
CA ASP A 18 1.19 12.47 -1.17
C ASP A 18 1.12 11.05 -0.58
N PHE A 19 -0.04 10.45 -0.64
CA PHE A 19 -0.29 9.11 -0.08
C PHE A 19 0.36 7.99 -0.89
N ILE A 20 0.71 8.24 -2.15
CA ILE A 20 1.32 7.24 -3.04
C ILE A 20 2.81 7.13 -2.71
N SER A 21 3.50 8.26 -2.69
CA SER A 21 4.92 8.34 -2.31
C SER A 21 5.14 8.37 -0.80
N LYS A 22 4.07 8.38 0.00
CA LYS A 22 4.11 8.53 1.48
C LYS A 22 4.90 9.78 1.91
N LYS A 23 4.88 10.82 1.09
CA LYS A 23 5.63 12.05 1.30
C LYS A 23 4.74 13.15 1.85
N LEU A 24 5.12 13.69 3.01
CA LEU A 24 4.53 14.91 3.58
C LEU A 24 5.43 16.10 3.23
N THR A 25 4.92 17.02 2.43
CA THR A 25 5.61 18.28 2.11
C THR A 25 5.01 19.41 2.93
N VAL A 26 5.82 20.07 3.75
CA VAL A 26 5.40 21.17 4.59
C VAL A 26 6.19 22.42 4.19
N LYS A 27 5.48 23.52 3.85
CA LYS A 27 6.07 24.84 3.70
C LYS A 27 5.95 25.58 5.03
N THR A 28 7.07 26.06 5.55
CA THR A 28 7.16 26.77 6.84
C THR A 28 7.53 28.23 6.63
N ASP A 29 7.09 29.09 7.53
CA ASP A 29 7.51 30.51 7.58
C ASP A 29 8.85 30.72 8.31
N GLY A 30 9.45 29.62 8.83
CA GLY A 30 10.71 29.66 9.57
C GLY A 30 10.60 30.16 11.03
N SER A 31 9.40 30.40 11.53
CA SER A 31 9.17 30.92 12.88
C SER A 31 9.32 29.91 14.00
N ASN A 32 9.28 28.61 13.69
CA ASN A 32 9.26 27.56 14.70
C ASN A 32 10.38 26.53 14.47
N LEU A 33 11.36 26.48 15.36
CA LEU A 33 12.50 25.55 15.31
C LEU A 33 12.09 24.10 15.67
N ASP A 34 11.01 23.92 16.44
CA ASP A 34 10.55 22.61 16.91
C ASP A 34 9.44 22.01 16.04
N LEU A 35 9.19 22.59 14.86
CA LEU A 35 8.10 22.19 13.98
C LEU A 35 8.18 20.71 13.59
N ARG A 36 9.38 20.15 13.44
CA ARG A 36 9.61 18.74 13.14
C ARG A 36 9.04 17.83 14.22
N ILE A 37 9.34 18.11 15.48
CA ILE A 37 8.88 17.33 16.64
C ILE A 37 7.34 17.39 16.71
N MET A 38 6.77 18.59 16.49
CA MET A 38 5.32 18.77 16.48
C MET A 38 4.62 17.99 15.36
N ILE A 39 5.25 17.92 14.17
CA ILE A 39 4.75 17.12 13.05
C ILE A 39 4.82 15.62 13.40
N GLU A 40 5.94 15.17 13.94
CA GLU A 40 6.15 13.78 14.35
C GLU A 40 5.13 13.34 15.41
N ASP A 41 4.93 14.16 16.44
CA ASP A 41 3.92 13.92 17.48
C ASP A 41 2.49 13.90 16.92
N THR A 42 2.18 14.81 15.98
CA THR A 42 0.87 14.87 15.34
C THR A 42 0.61 13.63 14.47
N VAL A 43 1.63 13.17 13.75
CA VAL A 43 1.55 11.93 12.95
C VAL A 43 1.37 10.72 13.85
N HIS A 44 2.16 10.60 14.93
CA HIS A 44 2.03 9.50 15.89
C HIS A 44 0.69 9.46 16.63
N GLN A 45 0.08 10.61 16.88
CA GLN A 45 -1.28 10.67 17.48
C GLN A 45 -2.35 10.15 16.52
N LEU A 46 -2.16 10.32 15.21
CA LEU A 46 -3.11 9.89 14.19
C LEU A 46 -2.88 8.42 13.78
N GLU A 47 -1.63 8.03 13.64
CA GLU A 47 -1.20 6.66 13.30
C GLU A 47 0.07 6.30 14.10
N PRO A 48 -0.07 5.59 15.23
CA PRO A 48 1.06 5.26 16.10
C PRO A 48 2.14 4.39 15.47
N ASP A 49 1.79 3.66 14.42
CA ASP A 49 2.69 2.72 13.73
C ASP A 49 3.49 3.38 12.58
N VAL A 50 3.30 4.69 12.32
CA VAL A 50 3.98 5.44 11.25
C VAL A 50 5.21 6.15 11.80
N THR A 51 6.38 5.90 11.20
CA THR A 51 7.63 6.60 11.52
C THR A 51 7.87 7.74 10.52
N VAL A 52 8.09 8.96 11.02
CA VAL A 52 8.44 10.12 10.18
C VAL A 52 9.95 10.19 10.01
N LYS A 53 10.44 10.20 8.76
CA LYS A 53 11.85 10.35 8.40
C LYS A 53 12.06 11.58 7.52
N ASP A 54 13.20 12.26 7.66
CA ASP A 54 13.55 13.37 6.77
C ASP A 54 13.89 12.88 5.37
N TYR A 55 13.25 13.47 4.36
CA TYR A 55 13.43 13.09 2.96
C TYR A 55 14.84 13.41 2.43
N GLY A 56 15.51 14.45 2.94
CA GLY A 56 16.85 14.86 2.53
C GLY A 56 18.01 14.13 3.18
N ALA A 57 17.76 13.25 4.17
CA ALA A 57 18.81 12.50 4.89
C ALA A 57 19.07 11.11 4.28
N GLN A 58 18.35 10.73 3.25
CA GLN A 58 18.51 9.42 2.60
C GLN A 58 19.27 9.56 1.29
N THR A 59 20.60 9.36 1.34
CA THR A 59 21.28 8.61 0.29
C THR A 59 20.59 7.26 0.15
N ALA A 60 19.94 7.04 -1.00
CA ALA A 60 19.56 5.75 -1.61
C ALA A 60 19.71 4.49 -0.72
N GLU A 61 19.12 4.46 0.46
CA GLU A 61 18.69 3.20 1.03
C GLU A 61 17.35 2.90 0.35
N GLU A 62 17.38 2.01 -0.63
CA GLU A 62 16.21 1.32 -1.13
C GLU A 62 15.33 1.00 0.08
N GLU A 63 14.07 1.48 0.09
CA GLU A 63 13.09 1.00 1.07
C GLU A 63 13.26 -0.52 1.09
N PRO A 64 13.44 -1.15 2.27
CA PRO A 64 13.58 -2.59 2.33
C PRO A 64 12.38 -3.13 1.57
N VAL A 65 12.66 -3.77 0.44
CA VAL A 65 11.65 -4.54 -0.30
C VAL A 65 11.01 -5.39 0.77
N ASN A 66 9.75 -5.10 1.09
CA ASN A 66 9.01 -5.89 2.07
C ASN A 66 9.07 -7.31 1.52
N ASP A 67 10.06 -8.05 2.02
CA ASP A 67 10.36 -9.37 1.51
C ASP A 67 9.35 -10.30 2.19
N HIS A 68 8.18 -10.47 1.54
CA HIS A 68 7.13 -11.38 2.00
C HIS A 68 7.62 -12.82 2.18
N LYS A 69 8.95 -13.06 1.99
CA LYS A 69 9.56 -14.38 2.20
C LYS A 69 9.27 -14.91 3.59
N GLY A 70 9.33 -14.06 4.62
CA GLY A 70 9.01 -14.47 5.99
C GLY A 70 7.56 -14.94 6.14
N GLU A 71 6.62 -14.19 5.57
CA GLU A 71 5.19 -14.53 5.59
C GLU A 71 4.89 -15.77 4.75
N ILE A 72 5.49 -15.87 3.56
CA ILE A 72 5.38 -17.05 2.69
C ILE A 72 5.92 -18.29 3.39
N VAL A 73 7.09 -18.21 4.03
CA VAL A 73 7.68 -19.34 4.77
C VAL A 73 6.78 -19.74 5.95
N LYS A 74 6.33 -18.77 6.75
CA LYS A 74 5.41 -18.99 7.88
C LYS A 74 4.14 -19.71 7.42
N LEU A 75 3.50 -19.23 6.36
CA LEU A 75 2.29 -19.81 5.80
C LEU A 75 2.54 -21.19 5.20
N SER A 76 3.66 -21.38 4.49
CA SER A 76 4.05 -22.69 3.93
C SER A 76 4.24 -23.74 5.03
N VAL A 77 4.89 -23.37 6.15
CA VAL A 77 5.06 -24.25 7.30
C VAL A 77 3.69 -24.62 7.90
N ALA A 78 2.80 -23.64 8.08
CA ALA A 78 1.45 -23.90 8.57
C ALA A 78 0.66 -24.84 7.66
N ILE A 79 0.76 -24.68 6.34
CA ILE A 79 0.14 -25.58 5.35
C ILE A 79 0.69 -27.00 5.48
N VAL A 80 2.00 -27.18 5.67
CA VAL A 80 2.60 -28.52 5.85
C VAL A 80 2.06 -29.20 7.11
N PHE A 81 1.96 -28.49 8.24
CA PHE A 81 1.35 -29.02 9.46
C PHE A 81 -0.12 -29.39 9.26
N PHE A 82 -0.87 -28.57 8.54
CA PHE A 82 -2.26 -28.84 8.21
C PHE A 82 -2.44 -30.08 7.33
N ILE A 83 -1.63 -30.20 6.27
CA ILE A 83 -1.65 -31.39 5.40
C ILE A 83 -1.27 -32.64 6.20
N ALA A 84 -0.25 -32.56 7.06
CA ALA A 84 0.13 -33.66 7.94
C ALA A 84 -1.01 -34.08 8.88
N SER A 85 -1.74 -33.11 9.47
CA SER A 85 -2.95 -33.36 10.25
C SER A 85 -4.01 -34.14 9.44
N MET A 86 -4.26 -33.70 8.20
CA MET A 86 -5.25 -34.29 7.32
C MET A 86 -4.89 -35.74 6.89
N LEU A 87 -3.60 -35.97 6.63
CA LEU A 87 -3.09 -37.30 6.28
C LEU A 87 -3.16 -38.26 7.46
N LEU A 88 -2.79 -37.84 8.66
CA LEU A 88 -2.87 -38.62 9.88
C LEU A 88 -4.31 -39.04 10.21
N ASP A 89 -5.28 -38.15 10.02
CA ASP A 89 -6.67 -38.46 10.22
C ASP A 89 -7.20 -39.48 9.21
N LYS A 90 -6.74 -39.39 7.96
CA LYS A 90 -7.22 -40.30 6.88
C LYS A 90 -6.54 -41.65 6.87
N LEU A 91 -5.27 -41.74 7.25
CA LEU A 91 -4.43 -42.95 7.17
C LEU A 91 -4.30 -43.65 8.53
N GLY A 92 -4.48 -42.90 9.63
CA GLY A 92 -4.34 -43.43 10.99
C GLY A 92 -5.66 -43.95 11.54
N SER A 93 -5.64 -45.11 12.14
CA SER A 93 -6.77 -45.67 12.88
C SER A 93 -6.39 -45.78 14.36
N GLY A 94 -7.13 -45.03 15.20
CA GLY A 94 -6.97 -45.05 16.66
C GLY A 94 -6.94 -43.68 17.33
N THR A 95 -7.28 -43.68 18.61
CA THR A 95 -7.43 -42.47 19.44
C THR A 95 -6.15 -41.60 19.49
N VAL A 96 -4.98 -42.25 19.41
CA VAL A 96 -3.68 -41.52 19.40
C VAL A 96 -3.51 -40.70 18.12
N CYS A 97 -3.89 -41.25 16.95
CA CYS A 97 -3.80 -40.55 15.68
C CYS A 97 -4.75 -39.36 15.62
N GLU A 98 -5.95 -39.49 16.21
CA GLU A 98 -6.94 -38.42 16.31
C GLU A 98 -6.42 -37.27 17.16
N TYR A 99 -5.85 -37.50 18.33
CA TYR A 99 -5.26 -36.44 19.18
C TYR A 99 -4.02 -35.79 18.51
N LEU A 100 -3.21 -36.60 17.83
CA LEU A 100 -2.03 -36.06 17.13
C LEU A 100 -2.45 -35.21 15.92
N SER A 101 -3.46 -35.65 15.17
CA SER A 101 -4.05 -34.87 14.07
C SER A 101 -4.61 -33.54 14.56
N ALA A 102 -5.40 -33.56 15.66
CA ALA A 102 -5.92 -32.35 16.28
C ALA A 102 -4.77 -31.40 16.75
N GLY A 103 -3.73 -31.96 17.38
CA GLY A 103 -2.57 -31.19 17.82
C GLY A 103 -1.85 -30.49 16.64
N LEU A 104 -1.67 -31.19 15.51
CA LEU A 104 -1.06 -30.61 14.31
C LEU A 104 -1.95 -29.51 13.68
N ALA A 105 -3.27 -29.69 13.68
CA ALA A 105 -4.20 -28.65 13.22
C ALA A 105 -4.14 -27.40 14.11
N ILE A 106 -4.05 -27.56 15.43
CA ILE A 106 -3.88 -26.44 16.37
C ILE A 106 -2.56 -25.71 16.14
N VAL A 107 -1.47 -26.46 15.92
CA VAL A 107 -0.16 -25.84 15.59
C VAL A 107 -0.23 -25.06 14.28
N ALA A 108 -0.83 -25.61 13.24
CA ALA A 108 -1.05 -24.94 11.97
C ALA A 108 -1.84 -23.63 12.15
N TYR A 109 -2.92 -23.67 12.93
CA TYR A 109 -3.75 -22.52 13.27
C TYR A 109 -2.95 -21.44 14.01
N LEU A 110 -2.16 -21.80 15.02
CA LEU A 110 -1.37 -20.85 15.79
C LEU A 110 -0.29 -20.20 14.92
N ILE A 111 0.37 -20.97 14.05
CA ILE A 111 1.38 -20.42 13.13
C ILE A 111 0.73 -19.44 12.14
N ALA A 112 -0.40 -19.79 11.55
CA ALA A 112 -1.05 -18.94 10.55
C ALA A 112 -1.85 -17.78 11.16
N GLY A 113 -2.61 -18.05 12.24
CA GLY A 113 -3.69 -17.17 12.69
C GLY A 113 -3.42 -16.34 13.94
N LEU A 114 -2.29 -16.52 14.62
CA LEU A 114 -2.04 -15.80 15.87
C LEU A 114 -2.08 -14.28 15.67
N ASP A 115 -1.53 -13.78 14.57
CA ASP A 115 -1.51 -12.34 14.25
C ASP A 115 -2.94 -11.80 14.02
N VAL A 116 -3.80 -12.59 13.36
CA VAL A 116 -5.21 -12.26 13.12
C VAL A 116 -5.98 -12.17 14.42
N VAL A 117 -5.78 -13.14 15.32
CA VAL A 117 -6.42 -13.17 16.64
C VAL A 117 -5.98 -11.97 17.49
N ILE A 118 -4.67 -11.65 17.48
CA ILE A 118 -4.14 -10.49 18.19
C ILE A 118 -4.70 -9.19 17.60
N ALA A 119 -4.77 -9.08 16.27
CA ALA A 119 -5.36 -7.93 15.60
C ALA A 119 -6.84 -7.77 15.96
N ALA A 120 -7.63 -8.85 15.94
CA ALA A 120 -9.03 -8.85 16.33
C ALA A 120 -9.24 -8.34 17.76
N VAL A 121 -8.45 -8.84 18.72
CA VAL A 121 -8.51 -8.39 20.11
C VAL A 121 -8.11 -6.91 20.24
N ARG A 122 -7.04 -6.49 19.55
CA ARG A 122 -6.59 -5.10 19.57
C ARG A 122 -7.63 -4.15 19.01
N ASN A 123 -8.25 -4.49 17.86
CA ASN A 123 -9.27 -3.69 17.21
C ASN A 123 -10.56 -3.63 18.03
N LEU A 124 -10.93 -4.73 18.66
CA LEU A 124 -12.05 -4.77 19.62
C LEU A 124 -11.85 -3.80 20.78
N VAL A 125 -10.65 -3.77 21.38
CA VAL A 125 -10.30 -2.84 22.49
C VAL A 125 -10.31 -1.38 22.01
N LYS A 126 -9.91 -1.12 20.76
CA LYS A 126 -9.97 0.23 20.16
C LYS A 126 -11.38 0.68 19.77
N GLY A 127 -12.39 -0.19 19.90
CA GLY A 127 -13.78 0.10 19.52
C GLY A 127 -14.09 -0.11 18.04
N GLU A 128 -13.17 -0.68 17.28
CA GLU A 128 -13.32 -1.08 15.87
C GLU A 128 -13.76 -2.56 15.79
N ALA A 129 -14.89 -2.86 16.42
CA ALA A 129 -15.34 -4.22 16.73
C ALA A 129 -15.85 -5.01 15.51
N PHE A 130 -15.91 -4.45 14.31
CA PHE A 130 -16.57 -5.10 13.17
C PHE A 130 -15.65 -5.15 11.94
N ASP A 131 -14.43 -5.66 12.14
CA ASP A 131 -13.54 -5.99 11.04
C ASP A 131 -13.60 -7.49 10.69
N GLU A 132 -12.97 -7.84 9.58
CA GLU A 132 -12.90 -9.22 9.10
C GLU A 132 -12.08 -10.14 10.02
N SER A 133 -11.06 -9.60 10.70
CA SER A 133 -10.23 -10.34 11.65
C SER A 133 -11.05 -10.85 12.84
N LEU A 134 -12.00 -10.04 13.32
CA LEU A 134 -12.90 -10.45 14.41
C LEU A 134 -13.86 -11.55 13.94
N LEU A 135 -14.44 -11.45 12.74
CA LEU A 135 -15.33 -12.48 12.20
C LEU A 135 -14.60 -13.80 12.06
N MET A 136 -13.40 -13.79 11.46
CA MET A 136 -12.58 -14.99 11.30
C MET A 136 -12.19 -15.59 12.66
N THR A 137 -11.85 -14.75 13.63
CA THR A 137 -11.52 -15.20 15.00
C THR A 137 -12.71 -15.84 15.66
N ILE A 138 -13.90 -15.25 15.61
CA ILE A 138 -15.12 -15.83 16.19
C ILE A 138 -15.45 -17.18 15.55
N ALA A 139 -15.41 -17.25 14.21
CA ALA A 139 -15.72 -18.46 13.47
C ALA A 139 -14.75 -19.60 13.81
N THR A 140 -13.45 -19.32 13.81
CA THR A 140 -12.42 -20.34 14.06
C THR A 140 -12.34 -20.77 15.52
N VAL A 141 -12.49 -19.86 16.48
CA VAL A 141 -12.60 -20.20 17.91
C VAL A 141 -13.87 -20.99 18.17
N GLY A 142 -14.98 -20.65 17.50
CA GLY A 142 -16.21 -21.43 17.56
C GLY A 142 -16.09 -22.85 17.02
N ALA A 143 -15.38 -23.04 15.90
CA ALA A 143 -15.04 -24.36 15.37
C ALA A 143 -14.23 -25.17 16.38
N PHE A 144 -13.27 -24.55 17.05
CA PHE A 144 -12.47 -25.18 18.11
C PHE A 144 -13.32 -25.58 19.33
N ALA A 145 -14.29 -24.76 19.72
CA ALA A 145 -15.24 -25.08 20.80
C ALA A 145 -16.10 -26.33 20.45
N LEU A 146 -16.38 -26.53 19.17
CA LEU A 146 -17.06 -27.70 18.64
C LEU A 146 -16.12 -28.89 18.44
N LYS A 147 -14.84 -28.78 18.79
CA LYS A 147 -13.76 -29.77 18.56
C LYS A 147 -13.43 -30.04 17.10
N ASP A 148 -13.85 -29.15 16.21
CA ASP A 148 -13.48 -29.23 14.79
C ASP A 148 -12.23 -28.36 14.50
N PHE A 149 -11.10 -28.84 15.03
CA PHE A 149 -9.81 -28.14 14.95
C PHE A 149 -9.30 -27.98 13.51
N ARG A 150 -9.65 -28.93 12.64
CA ARG A 150 -9.22 -28.91 11.24
C ARG A 150 -9.99 -27.86 10.43
N GLU A 151 -11.30 -27.77 10.63
CA GLU A 151 -12.11 -26.76 9.97
C GLU A 151 -11.65 -25.36 10.38
N GLY A 152 -11.46 -25.10 11.69
CA GLY A 152 -10.93 -23.82 12.16
C GLY A 152 -9.54 -23.48 11.60
N ALA A 153 -8.64 -24.47 11.51
CA ALA A 153 -7.33 -24.28 10.91
C ALA A 153 -7.41 -24.03 9.38
N ALA A 154 -8.29 -24.76 8.67
CA ALA A 154 -8.50 -24.58 7.24
C ALA A 154 -9.00 -23.17 6.92
N VAL A 155 -10.05 -22.70 7.63
CA VAL A 155 -10.61 -21.35 7.45
C VAL A 155 -9.53 -20.30 7.64
N MET A 156 -8.74 -20.39 8.72
CA MET A 156 -7.67 -19.43 9.00
C MET A 156 -6.57 -19.47 7.93
N LEU A 157 -6.19 -20.64 7.45
CA LEU A 157 -5.21 -20.78 6.38
C LEU A 157 -5.69 -20.15 5.06
N PHE A 158 -6.94 -20.42 4.67
CA PHE A 158 -7.52 -19.82 3.47
C PHE A 158 -7.59 -18.29 3.57
N PHE A 159 -7.98 -17.78 4.73
CA PHE A 159 -7.98 -16.35 4.99
C PHE A 159 -6.59 -15.73 4.82
N GLN A 160 -5.56 -16.31 5.45
CA GLN A 160 -4.19 -15.83 5.37
C GLN A 160 -3.60 -15.93 3.95
N VAL A 161 -3.93 -16.99 3.21
CA VAL A 161 -3.54 -17.08 1.79
C VAL A 161 -4.16 -15.95 0.99
N GLY A 162 -5.45 -15.67 1.21
CA GLY A 162 -6.16 -14.56 0.55
C GLY A 162 -5.53 -13.20 0.87
N GLU A 163 -5.24 -12.94 2.14
CA GLU A 163 -4.61 -11.70 2.62
C GLU A 163 -3.21 -11.49 2.01
N LEU A 164 -2.41 -12.56 1.97
CA LEU A 164 -1.09 -12.53 1.34
C LEU A 164 -1.18 -12.18 -0.16
N PHE A 165 -2.11 -12.80 -0.90
CA PHE A 165 -2.31 -12.48 -2.32
C PHE A 165 -2.77 -11.02 -2.52
N GLN A 166 -3.67 -10.54 -1.68
CA GLN A 166 -4.14 -9.15 -1.70
C GLN A 166 -2.99 -8.18 -1.46
N THR A 167 -2.17 -8.41 -0.45
CA THR A 167 -1.02 -7.58 -0.11
C THR A 167 -0.01 -7.53 -1.25
N ILE A 168 0.38 -8.67 -1.82
CA ILE A 168 1.29 -8.75 -2.98
C ILE A 168 0.72 -7.99 -4.18
N ALA A 169 -0.58 -8.15 -4.48
CA ALA A 169 -1.24 -7.48 -5.61
C ALA A 169 -1.25 -5.96 -5.44
N VAL A 170 -1.58 -5.47 -4.23
CA VAL A 170 -1.60 -4.05 -3.90
C VAL A 170 -0.20 -3.45 -3.99
N GLU A 171 0.83 -4.11 -3.43
CA GLU A 171 2.20 -3.63 -3.48
C GLU A 171 2.76 -3.59 -4.91
N LYS A 172 2.50 -4.62 -5.70
CA LYS A 172 2.91 -4.64 -7.12
C LYS A 172 2.29 -3.46 -7.88
N SER A 173 1.02 -3.15 -7.61
CA SER A 173 0.35 -1.99 -8.20
C SER A 173 1.00 -0.68 -7.74
N ARG A 174 1.30 -0.53 -6.45
CA ARG A 174 1.97 0.66 -5.89
C ARG A 174 3.35 0.88 -6.49
N LYS A 175 4.19 -0.16 -6.56
CA LYS A 175 5.54 -0.09 -7.18
C LYS A 175 5.50 0.41 -8.62
N SER A 176 4.50 -0.01 -9.40
CA SER A 176 4.33 0.47 -10.78
C SER A 176 4.03 1.97 -10.83
N ILE A 177 3.27 2.49 -9.87
CA ILE A 177 2.94 3.91 -9.75
C ILE A 177 4.16 4.71 -9.27
N THR A 178 4.88 4.22 -8.26
CA THR A 178 6.09 4.89 -7.74
C THR A 178 7.15 5.07 -8.82
N LYS A 179 7.37 4.06 -9.68
CA LYS A 179 8.28 4.18 -10.83
C LYS A 179 7.90 5.31 -11.80
N LEU A 180 6.61 5.58 -11.97
CA LEU A 180 6.16 6.72 -12.77
C LEU A 180 6.45 8.05 -12.08
N MET A 181 6.42 8.11 -10.74
CA MET A 181 6.77 9.33 -10.00
C MET A 181 8.28 9.64 -10.03
N GLU A 182 9.14 8.64 -10.21
CA GLU A 182 10.57 8.83 -10.45
C GLU A 182 10.89 9.54 -11.78
N LEU A 183 9.89 9.71 -12.66
CA LEU A 183 10.04 10.51 -13.88
C LEU A 183 10.20 12.02 -13.58
N LYS A 184 9.77 12.49 -12.40
CA LYS A 184 9.93 13.88 -11.98
C LYS A 184 11.37 14.11 -11.51
N PRO A 185 12.16 14.99 -12.17
CA PRO A 185 13.48 15.35 -11.70
C PRO A 185 13.37 16.22 -10.42
N GLU A 186 14.35 16.09 -9.53
CA GLU A 186 14.41 16.87 -8.29
C GLU A 186 14.91 18.31 -8.53
N SER A 187 15.84 18.48 -9.47
CA SER A 187 16.41 19.78 -9.84
C SER A 187 16.65 19.88 -11.34
N VAL A 188 16.74 21.10 -11.82
CA VAL A 188 16.96 21.46 -13.23
C VAL A 188 18.10 22.45 -13.30
N THR A 189 19.07 22.19 -14.18
CA THR A 189 20.15 23.12 -14.48
C THR A 189 19.67 24.18 -15.48
N VAL A 190 19.40 25.40 -15.00
CA VAL A 190 18.96 26.51 -15.84
C VAL A 190 20.11 27.48 -16.10
N MET A 191 20.17 28.08 -17.31
CA MET A 191 21.15 29.07 -17.71
C MET A 191 20.51 30.44 -17.72
N ARG A 192 20.91 31.34 -16.79
CA ARG A 192 20.47 32.73 -16.72
C ARG A 192 21.68 33.66 -16.78
N ASN A 193 21.71 34.58 -17.72
CA ASN A 193 22.81 35.59 -17.86
C ASN A 193 24.22 34.94 -17.91
N GLY A 194 24.38 33.80 -18.59
CA GLY A 194 25.65 33.09 -18.72
C GLY A 194 26.13 32.35 -17.48
N LYS A 195 25.33 32.29 -16.42
CA LYS A 195 25.55 31.52 -15.21
C LYS A 195 24.56 30.37 -15.11
N THR A 196 24.99 29.29 -14.49
CA THR A 196 24.19 28.07 -14.28
C THR A 196 23.64 28.06 -12.86
N TYR A 197 22.36 27.74 -12.71
CA TYR A 197 21.66 27.61 -11.43
C TYR A 197 20.96 26.27 -11.39
N GLU A 198 20.89 25.65 -10.23
CA GLU A 198 20.05 24.49 -9.99
C GLU A 198 18.77 24.95 -9.29
N LEU A 199 17.63 24.74 -9.92
CA LEU A 199 16.32 25.15 -9.43
C LEU A 199 15.33 23.99 -9.51
N PRO A 200 14.29 23.96 -8.66
CA PRO A 200 13.17 23.03 -8.83
C PRO A 200 12.48 23.23 -10.18
N PRO A 201 11.96 22.18 -10.81
CA PRO A 201 11.27 22.28 -12.12
C PRO A 201 10.10 23.27 -12.12
N GLU A 202 9.44 23.46 -10.97
CA GLU A 202 8.30 24.36 -10.79
C GLU A 202 8.69 25.85 -10.90
N ASP A 203 9.96 26.17 -10.64
CA ASP A 203 10.48 27.54 -10.64
C ASP A 203 11.05 27.97 -12.00
N ILE A 204 10.99 27.09 -13.01
CA ILE A 204 11.45 27.35 -14.37
C ILE A 204 10.32 27.95 -15.20
N LEU A 205 10.64 29.07 -15.88
CA LEU A 205 9.68 29.78 -16.72
C LEU A 205 9.79 29.35 -18.19
N LYS A 206 8.74 29.64 -18.97
CA LYS A 206 8.79 29.51 -20.45
C LYS A 206 9.91 30.38 -21.02
N ASP A 207 10.48 29.89 -22.12
CA ASP A 207 11.59 30.52 -22.86
C ASP A 207 12.95 30.52 -22.14
N GLU A 208 13.06 29.96 -20.92
CA GLU A 208 14.35 29.75 -20.28
C GLU A 208 15.10 28.57 -20.93
N ILE A 209 16.43 28.68 -20.89
CA ILE A 209 17.29 27.63 -21.44
C ILE A 209 17.79 26.75 -20.30
N ILE A 210 17.53 25.47 -20.42
CA ILE A 210 18.00 24.43 -19.51
C ILE A 210 19.11 23.62 -20.18
N ALA A 211 20.05 23.14 -19.37
CA ALA A 211 21.13 22.25 -19.80
C ALA A 211 20.85 20.84 -19.30
N VAL A 212 20.85 19.87 -20.20
CA VAL A 212 20.61 18.45 -19.89
C VAL A 212 21.83 17.65 -20.29
N LYS A 213 22.53 17.10 -19.29
CA LYS A 213 23.74 16.29 -19.48
C LYS A 213 23.39 14.87 -19.90
N THR A 214 24.39 14.16 -20.40
CA THR A 214 24.28 12.72 -20.69
C THR A 214 23.88 11.93 -19.45
N GLY A 215 22.88 11.04 -19.58
CA GLY A 215 22.30 10.28 -18.50
C GLY A 215 21.22 11.00 -17.68
N GLU A 216 21.07 12.32 -17.87
CA GLU A 216 20.00 13.08 -17.20
C GLU A 216 18.67 12.95 -17.97
N ARG A 217 17.57 13.04 -17.23
CA ARG A 217 16.23 13.14 -17.82
C ARG A 217 15.92 14.58 -18.20
N ILE A 218 15.24 14.76 -19.33
CA ILE A 218 14.70 16.05 -19.76
C ILE A 218 13.62 16.47 -18.77
N PRO A 219 13.79 17.58 -18.04
CA PRO A 219 12.90 17.95 -16.96
C PRO A 219 11.59 18.61 -17.43
N LEU A 220 11.62 19.30 -18.55
CA LEU A 220 10.52 20.11 -19.09
C LEU A 220 10.44 19.95 -20.60
N ASP A 221 9.23 20.06 -21.15
CA ASP A 221 9.02 20.02 -22.60
C ASP A 221 9.67 21.26 -23.22
N GLY A 222 10.34 21.06 -24.36
CA GLY A 222 11.05 22.17 -25.00
C GLY A 222 11.51 21.88 -26.41
N ILE A 223 12.30 22.83 -26.95
CA ILE A 223 12.95 22.74 -28.26
C ILE A 223 14.46 22.81 -28.04
N VAL A 224 15.18 21.87 -28.65
CA VAL A 224 16.65 21.86 -28.63
C VAL A 224 17.17 23.12 -29.34
N THR A 225 17.97 23.92 -28.64
CA THR A 225 18.62 25.12 -29.19
C THR A 225 20.04 24.87 -29.62
N GLU A 226 20.76 24.01 -28.88
CA GLU A 226 22.13 23.61 -29.18
C GLU A 226 22.38 22.17 -28.76
N GLY A 227 23.25 21.49 -29.51
CA GLY A 227 23.61 20.08 -29.27
C GLY A 227 22.87 19.12 -30.17
N GLU A 228 23.36 17.88 -30.19
CA GLU A 228 22.74 16.71 -30.82
C GLU A 228 22.87 15.53 -29.88
N SER A 229 21.89 14.68 -29.85
CA SER A 229 21.88 13.50 -28.98
C SER A 229 20.89 12.43 -29.48
N GLU A 230 20.91 11.29 -28.79
CA GLU A 230 19.87 10.27 -28.83
C GLU A 230 19.08 10.33 -27.51
N LEU A 231 17.75 10.25 -27.63
CA LEU A 231 16.85 10.23 -26.48
C LEU A 231 16.21 8.87 -26.33
N ASP A 232 16.27 8.32 -25.12
CA ASP A 232 15.42 7.18 -24.74
C ASP A 232 14.06 7.71 -24.28
N THR A 233 13.03 7.42 -25.07
CA THR A 233 11.64 7.79 -24.81
C THR A 233 10.81 6.63 -24.29
N SER A 234 11.41 5.47 -24.03
CA SER A 234 10.72 4.22 -23.69
C SER A 234 9.81 4.33 -22.45
N ALA A 235 10.19 5.17 -21.49
CA ALA A 235 9.38 5.43 -20.30
C ALA A 235 8.06 6.16 -20.58
N LEU A 236 7.95 6.86 -21.73
CA LEU A 236 6.78 7.63 -22.14
C LEU A 236 5.96 6.94 -23.21
N THR A 237 6.65 6.42 -24.22
CA THR A 237 6.02 5.87 -25.44
C THR A 237 5.95 4.34 -25.44
N GLY A 238 6.81 3.68 -24.64
CA GLY A 238 7.01 2.22 -24.67
C GLY A 238 7.91 1.74 -25.80
N GLU A 239 8.43 2.65 -26.65
CA GLU A 239 9.33 2.31 -27.75
C GLU A 239 10.78 2.29 -27.27
N PHE A 240 11.47 1.18 -27.49
CA PHE A 240 12.86 0.98 -27.03
C PHE A 240 13.93 1.52 -27.99
N LEU A 241 13.55 2.01 -29.18
CA LEU A 241 14.50 2.58 -30.11
C LEU A 241 14.76 4.05 -29.72
N PRO A 242 16.04 4.44 -29.51
CA PRO A 242 16.39 5.83 -29.26
C PRO A 242 16.03 6.73 -30.43
N VAL A 243 15.58 7.93 -30.11
CA VAL A 243 15.21 8.96 -31.09
C VAL A 243 16.37 9.96 -31.22
N GLU A 244 16.89 10.14 -32.42
CA GLU A 244 17.90 11.19 -32.70
C GLU A 244 17.26 12.58 -32.64
N VAL A 245 17.91 13.52 -31.98
CA VAL A 245 17.46 14.92 -31.84
C VAL A 245 18.61 15.88 -32.06
N LYS A 246 18.32 17.01 -32.70
CA LYS A 246 19.25 18.10 -33.02
C LYS A 246 18.60 19.47 -32.83
N ALA A 247 19.36 20.51 -32.99
CA ALA A 247 18.84 21.88 -32.86
C ALA A 247 17.61 22.10 -33.77
N GLY A 248 16.53 22.59 -33.17
CA GLY A 248 15.21 22.78 -33.77
C GLY A 248 14.20 21.68 -33.50
N ASP A 249 14.61 20.51 -33.02
CA ASP A 249 13.70 19.41 -32.69
C ASP A 249 13.02 19.60 -31.33
N SER A 250 11.79 19.13 -31.22
CA SER A 250 11.04 19.14 -29.97
C SER A 250 11.39 17.94 -29.11
N VAL A 251 11.48 18.15 -27.80
CA VAL A 251 11.77 17.12 -26.81
C VAL A 251 10.73 17.15 -25.70
N LEU A 252 10.40 15.96 -25.17
CA LEU A 252 9.41 15.79 -24.11
C LEU A 252 10.09 15.54 -22.77
N SER A 253 9.53 16.12 -21.72
CA SER A 253 9.91 15.83 -20.34
C SER A 253 9.77 14.35 -20.02
N GLY A 254 10.73 13.81 -19.23
CA GLY A 254 10.77 12.38 -18.90
C GLY A 254 11.59 11.51 -19.83
N SER A 255 11.97 11.98 -21.03
CA SER A 255 12.94 11.33 -21.92
C SER A 255 14.34 11.40 -21.31
N THR A 256 15.16 10.34 -21.49
CA THR A 256 16.54 10.32 -20.99
C THR A 256 17.51 10.68 -22.09
N ASN A 257 18.41 11.63 -21.83
CA ASN A 257 19.48 12.03 -22.74
C ASN A 257 20.60 10.97 -22.72
N LEU A 258 20.86 10.29 -23.85
CA LEU A 258 21.84 9.20 -23.91
C LEU A 258 23.25 9.69 -24.31
N ARG A 259 23.36 10.80 -25.06
CA ARG A 259 24.63 11.31 -25.60
C ARG A 259 24.69 12.82 -25.54
N GLY A 260 25.89 13.36 -25.41
CA GLY A 260 26.13 14.80 -25.53
C GLY A 260 25.38 15.68 -24.51
N LEU A 261 25.71 16.95 -24.54
CA LEU A 261 25.01 18.00 -23.78
C LEU A 261 23.96 18.63 -24.66
N LEU A 262 22.72 18.68 -24.20
CA LEU A 262 21.64 19.38 -24.87
C LEU A 262 21.33 20.68 -24.14
N LYS A 263 21.16 21.78 -24.91
CA LYS A 263 20.50 22.98 -24.42
C LYS A 263 19.08 23.04 -24.98
N VAL A 264 18.12 23.13 -24.08
CA VAL A 264 16.71 23.06 -24.44
C VAL A 264 16.03 24.34 -23.97
N ARG A 265 15.33 25.00 -24.85
CA ARG A 265 14.46 26.13 -24.54
C ARG A 265 13.10 25.59 -24.12
N VAL A 266 12.69 25.91 -22.91
CA VAL A 266 11.45 25.46 -22.30
C VAL A 266 10.24 26.05 -23.05
N THR A 267 9.32 25.20 -23.47
CA THR A 267 8.06 25.61 -24.11
C THR A 267 6.87 25.57 -23.20
N ASN A 268 6.88 24.65 -22.23
CA ASN A 268 5.79 24.44 -21.28
C ASN A 268 6.30 24.52 -19.84
N THR A 269 5.51 25.13 -18.97
CA THR A 269 5.79 25.08 -17.54
C THR A 269 5.68 23.65 -17.00
N PHE A 270 6.21 23.38 -15.81
CA PHE A 270 6.18 22.04 -15.23
C PHE A 270 4.75 21.45 -15.17
N HIS A 271 3.76 22.24 -14.76
CA HIS A 271 2.36 21.78 -14.68
C HIS A 271 1.72 21.48 -16.04
N GLU A 272 2.25 22.03 -17.12
CA GLU A 272 1.80 21.78 -18.50
C GLU A 272 2.60 20.68 -19.20
N SER A 273 3.67 20.18 -18.57
CA SER A 273 4.58 19.17 -19.14
C SER A 273 3.92 17.80 -19.32
N ALA A 274 4.49 16.98 -20.21
CA ALA A 274 4.03 15.61 -20.43
C ALA A 274 4.06 14.75 -19.16
N VAL A 275 5.13 14.85 -18.38
CA VAL A 275 5.29 14.13 -17.12
C VAL A 275 4.23 14.57 -16.11
N SER A 276 3.98 15.88 -15.94
CA SER A 276 2.97 16.36 -14.99
C SER A 276 1.57 15.84 -15.34
N LYS A 277 1.21 15.83 -16.62
CA LYS A 277 -0.08 15.29 -17.07
C LYS A 277 -0.24 13.80 -16.77
N ILE A 278 0.82 13.00 -16.96
CA ILE A 278 0.82 11.58 -16.62
C ILE A 278 0.63 11.41 -15.11
N LEU A 279 1.37 12.15 -14.28
CA LEU A 279 1.27 12.12 -12.83
C LEU A 279 -0.13 12.51 -12.34
N ASP A 280 -0.72 13.56 -12.91
CA ASP A 280 -2.09 13.99 -12.60
C ASP A 280 -3.13 12.92 -12.95
N MET A 281 -2.99 12.25 -14.11
CA MET A 281 -3.88 11.13 -14.47
C MET A 281 -3.78 9.98 -13.46
N VAL A 282 -2.58 9.64 -13.01
CA VAL A 282 -2.35 8.58 -12.03
C VAL A 282 -2.92 8.97 -10.67
N GLN A 283 -2.68 10.20 -10.20
CA GLN A 283 -3.22 10.71 -8.93
C GLN A 283 -4.75 10.74 -8.94
N ASN A 284 -5.35 11.29 -9.98
CA ASN A 284 -6.81 11.33 -10.13
C ASN A 284 -7.45 9.92 -10.19
N SER A 285 -6.75 8.95 -10.79
CA SER A 285 -7.20 7.56 -10.82
C SER A 285 -7.12 6.92 -9.42
N SER A 286 -6.10 7.26 -8.64
CA SER A 286 -5.94 6.80 -7.26
C SER A 286 -6.97 7.40 -6.31
N GLU A 287 -7.37 8.68 -6.49
CA GLU A 287 -8.45 9.29 -5.72
C GLU A 287 -9.81 8.61 -5.96
N ARG A 288 -10.06 8.12 -7.17
CA ARG A 288 -11.27 7.32 -7.46
C ARG A 288 -11.26 5.98 -6.73
N LYS A 289 -10.11 5.30 -6.64
CA LYS A 289 -9.94 4.09 -5.81
C LYS A 289 -10.21 4.37 -4.34
N ALA A 290 -9.66 5.44 -3.78
CA ALA A 290 -9.90 5.84 -2.39
C ALA A 290 -11.39 6.10 -2.07
N LYS A 291 -12.18 6.58 -3.04
CA LYS A 291 -13.65 6.70 -2.87
C LYS A 291 -14.33 5.33 -2.78
N THR A 292 -13.88 4.36 -3.57
CA THR A 292 -14.41 2.99 -3.55
C THR A 292 -14.04 2.27 -2.26
N GLU A 293 -12.81 2.39 -1.78
CA GLU A 293 -12.37 1.85 -0.48
C GLU A 293 -13.18 2.44 0.67
N LYS A 294 -13.42 3.76 0.69
CA LYS A 294 -14.30 4.40 1.68
C LYS A 294 -15.75 3.89 1.63
N PHE A 295 -16.23 3.53 0.44
CA PHE A 295 -17.56 2.93 0.30
C PHE A 295 -17.58 1.52 0.89
N ILE A 296 -16.58 0.68 0.58
CA ILE A 296 -16.45 -0.68 1.12
C ILE A 296 -16.36 -0.65 2.65
N THR A 297 -15.53 0.21 3.22
CA THR A 297 -15.40 0.37 4.68
C THR A 297 -16.71 0.83 5.33
N ARG A 298 -17.43 1.75 4.68
CA ARG A 298 -18.74 2.19 5.17
C ARG A 298 -19.79 1.10 5.07
N PHE A 299 -19.78 0.33 3.99
CA PHE A 299 -20.67 -0.81 3.80
C PHE A 299 -20.39 -1.89 4.85
N ALA A 300 -19.13 -2.26 5.05
CA ALA A 300 -18.70 -3.24 6.05
C ALA A 300 -19.17 -2.85 7.47
N ARG A 301 -19.10 -1.59 7.84
CA ARG A 301 -19.55 -1.09 9.15
C ARG A 301 -21.03 -1.36 9.43
N VAL A 302 -21.87 -1.47 8.42
CA VAL A 302 -23.31 -1.79 8.55
C VAL A 302 -23.58 -3.26 8.30
N TYR A 303 -22.92 -3.82 7.29
CA TYR A 303 -23.10 -5.20 6.86
C TYR A 303 -22.62 -6.19 7.94
N THR A 304 -21.43 -5.98 8.50
CA THR A 304 -20.86 -6.92 9.47
C THR A 304 -21.71 -7.08 10.74
N PRO A 305 -22.19 -6.02 11.40
CA PRO A 305 -23.12 -6.17 12.51
C PRO A 305 -24.42 -6.90 12.13
N ALA A 306 -24.95 -6.62 10.94
CA ALA A 306 -26.15 -7.27 10.46
C ALA A 306 -25.98 -8.79 10.28
N VAL A 307 -24.83 -9.19 9.72
CA VAL A 307 -24.46 -10.60 9.55
C VAL A 307 -24.26 -11.29 10.90
N VAL A 308 -23.57 -10.64 11.86
CA VAL A 308 -23.40 -11.18 13.21
C VAL A 308 -24.74 -11.38 13.91
N ILE A 309 -25.65 -10.41 13.83
CA ILE A 309 -27.01 -10.52 14.41
C ILE A 309 -27.77 -11.64 13.75
N ALA A 310 -27.70 -11.77 12.41
CA ALA A 310 -28.35 -12.86 11.68
C ALA A 310 -27.78 -14.24 12.07
N ALA A 311 -26.47 -14.35 12.23
CA ALA A 311 -25.81 -15.56 12.70
C ALA A 311 -26.28 -15.93 14.12
N LEU A 312 -26.31 -14.97 15.04
CA LEU A 312 -26.85 -15.20 16.39
C LEU A 312 -28.31 -15.62 16.37
N ALA A 313 -29.14 -14.98 15.54
CA ALA A 313 -30.53 -15.36 15.35
C ALA A 313 -30.65 -16.81 14.82
N LEU A 314 -29.80 -17.19 13.87
CA LEU A 314 -29.75 -18.54 13.31
C LEU A 314 -29.33 -19.60 14.36
N VAL A 315 -28.50 -19.23 15.33
CA VAL A 315 -28.10 -20.12 16.42
C VAL A 315 -29.22 -20.24 17.48
N PHE A 316 -29.72 -19.12 17.96
CA PHE A 316 -30.59 -19.12 19.14
C PHE A 316 -32.06 -19.39 18.81
N ILE A 317 -32.63 -18.81 17.74
CA ILE A 317 -34.07 -18.96 17.44
C ILE A 317 -34.43 -20.44 17.24
N PRO A 318 -33.76 -21.23 16.38
CA PRO A 318 -34.07 -22.62 16.23
C PRO A 318 -33.78 -23.45 17.49
N SER A 319 -32.72 -23.14 18.23
CA SER A 319 -32.38 -23.81 19.47
C SER A 319 -33.46 -23.66 20.54
N PHE A 320 -34.13 -22.51 20.60
CA PHE A 320 -35.29 -22.31 21.49
C PHE A 320 -36.55 -23.04 21.03
N ILE A 321 -36.76 -23.16 19.71
CA ILE A 321 -37.97 -23.78 19.14
C ILE A 321 -37.86 -25.34 19.16
N VAL A 322 -36.70 -25.86 18.74
CA VAL A 322 -36.49 -27.30 18.53
C VAL A 322 -35.93 -28.00 19.77
N GLY A 323 -35.34 -27.24 20.69
CA GLY A 323 -34.69 -27.71 21.89
C GLY A 323 -33.17 -27.55 21.88
N PHE A 324 -32.59 -27.35 23.04
CA PHE A 324 -31.16 -27.14 23.23
C PHE A 324 -30.28 -28.38 22.91
N ASP A 325 -30.87 -29.54 22.78
CA ASP A 325 -30.15 -30.76 22.38
C ASP A 325 -29.49 -30.65 21.01
N GLN A 326 -29.99 -29.75 20.15
CA GLN A 326 -29.44 -29.50 18.83
C GLN A 326 -28.61 -28.18 18.75
N PHE A 327 -28.30 -27.58 19.89
CA PHE A 327 -27.55 -26.33 19.94
C PHE A 327 -26.22 -26.39 19.17
N SER A 328 -25.43 -27.45 19.32
CA SER A 328 -24.17 -27.62 18.59
C SER A 328 -24.32 -27.60 17.08
N LYS A 329 -25.41 -28.17 16.55
CA LYS A 329 -25.68 -28.13 15.10
C LYS A 329 -26.04 -26.73 14.60
N TRP A 330 -26.83 -25.98 15.37
CA TRP A 330 -27.21 -24.62 15.02
C TRP A 330 -26.05 -23.65 15.22
N LEU A 331 -25.21 -23.86 16.24
CA LEU A 331 -23.98 -23.14 16.44
C LEU A 331 -23.03 -23.32 15.25
N TYR A 332 -22.81 -24.56 14.81
CA TYR A 332 -22.02 -24.85 13.62
C TYR A 332 -22.53 -24.13 12.38
N ARG A 333 -23.84 -24.16 12.13
CA ARG A 333 -24.45 -23.43 11.00
C ARG A 333 -24.30 -21.91 11.10
N GLY A 334 -24.43 -21.37 12.31
CA GLY A 334 -24.21 -19.95 12.57
C GLY A 334 -22.76 -19.52 12.33
N LEU A 335 -21.78 -20.35 12.73
CA LEU A 335 -20.37 -20.10 12.47
C LEU A 335 -20.04 -20.21 10.98
N LEU A 336 -20.60 -21.20 10.28
CA LEU A 336 -20.45 -21.32 8.83
C LEU A 336 -21.06 -20.13 8.07
N PHE A 337 -22.09 -19.51 8.63
CA PHE A 337 -22.71 -18.33 8.05
C PHE A 337 -21.86 -17.06 8.21
N LEU A 338 -20.94 -17.03 9.19
CA LEU A 338 -20.02 -15.92 9.42
C LEU A 338 -18.80 -15.92 8.48
N VAL A 339 -18.41 -17.11 8.00
CA VAL A 339 -17.29 -17.29 7.05
C VAL A 339 -17.77 -17.13 5.61
#